data_5646319e2c4e255db5f75c038f630dc4
#
_entry.id   5646319e2c4e255db5f75c038f630dc4
#
_cell.length_a   1.000
_cell.length_b   1.000
_cell.length_c   1.000
_cell.angle_alpha   90.00
_cell.angle_beta   90.00
_cell.angle_gamma   90.00
#
_symmetry.space_group_name_H-M   'P 1'
#
loop_
_entity.id
_entity.type
_entity.pdbx_description
1 polymer ?
#
loop_
_entity_poly.entity_id
_entity_poly.type
_entity_poly.pdbx_seq_one_letter_code
_entity_poly.pdbx_strand_id
1 'polypeptide(L)'
;EHLVEYCKDNGIQVVAYSSFGPQSYIELNHPLAKNTPNLFHHDTIKQIANNHNVATSQVLLRWATQRGIAIIPKSSKKERLQDNLMIDEKLTLTHKELEAISKLNKNLRLNDPWDWLDGKFPIFA
;
A
#
# COMPACT_ATOMS: atom_id res chain seq x y z
N GLU A 1 -8.77 8.71 0.28
CA GLU A 1 -7.96 9.65 1.09
C GLU A 1 -8.79 10.35 2.16
N HIS A 2 -10.01 10.82 1.88
CA HIS A 2 -10.88 11.52 2.85
C HIS A 2 -11.07 10.80 4.19
N LEU A 3 -11.17 9.46 4.20
CA LEU A 3 -11.26 8.70 5.45
C LEU A 3 -10.00 8.85 6.30
N VAL A 4 -8.83 8.85 5.67
CA VAL A 4 -7.55 9.03 6.39
C VAL A 4 -7.45 10.43 7.00
N GLU A 5 -7.86 11.44 6.26
CA GLU A 5 -7.92 12.83 6.72
C GLU A 5 -8.89 12.96 7.90
N TYR A 6 -10.10 12.45 7.76
CA TYR A 6 -11.09 12.42 8.84
C TYR A 6 -10.55 11.73 10.11
N CYS A 7 -9.90 10.58 9.98
CA CYS A 7 -9.31 9.89 11.12
C CYS A 7 -8.24 10.75 11.81
N LYS A 8 -7.36 11.39 11.04
CA LYS A 8 -6.32 12.28 11.58
C LYS A 8 -6.92 13.46 12.34
N ASP A 9 -7.90 14.12 11.77
CA ASP A 9 -8.56 15.30 12.38
C ASP A 9 -9.27 14.96 13.70
N ASN A 10 -9.66 13.69 13.86
CA ASN A 10 -10.31 13.17 15.06
C ASN A 10 -9.36 12.40 15.99
N GLY A 11 -8.05 12.46 15.79
CA GLY A 11 -7.06 11.79 16.65
C GLY A 11 -7.08 10.26 16.55
N ILE A 12 -7.62 9.69 15.46
CA ILE A 12 -7.72 8.25 15.23
C ILE A 12 -6.51 7.78 14.43
N GLN A 13 -5.72 6.87 14.99
CA GLN A 13 -4.59 6.27 14.29
C GLN A 13 -5.07 5.26 13.25
N VAL A 14 -4.72 5.53 11.98
CA VAL A 14 -4.98 4.59 10.88
C VAL A 14 -3.88 3.53 10.83
N VAL A 15 -4.28 2.27 10.71
CA VAL A 15 -3.39 1.12 10.46
C VAL A 15 -3.75 0.48 9.13
N ALA A 16 -2.83 0.54 8.17
CA ALA A 16 -3.03 -0.01 6.84
C ALA A 16 -2.62 -1.49 6.79
N TYR A 17 -3.57 -2.35 6.44
CA TYR A 17 -3.29 -3.72 6.03
C TYR A 17 -3.21 -3.80 4.49
N SER A 18 -2.64 -4.89 3.95
CA SER A 18 -2.49 -5.10 2.48
C SER A 18 -1.81 -3.93 1.77
N SER A 19 -0.76 -3.35 2.38
CA SER A 19 -0.07 -2.14 1.91
C SER A 19 0.59 -2.28 0.53
N PHE A 20 0.62 -3.48 -0.05
CA PHE A 20 1.17 -3.78 -1.37
C PHE A 20 0.11 -3.87 -2.47
N GLY A 21 -1.11 -3.40 -2.20
CA GLY A 21 -2.21 -3.43 -3.15
C GLY A 21 -2.63 -4.86 -3.52
N PRO A 22 -2.68 -5.23 -4.82
CA PRO A 22 -3.19 -6.52 -5.27
C PRO A 22 -2.27 -7.71 -5.02
N GLN A 23 -1.12 -7.54 -4.33
CA GLN A 23 -0.11 -8.59 -4.22
C GLN A 23 -0.65 -9.91 -3.65
N SER A 24 -1.48 -9.85 -2.60
CA SER A 24 -2.10 -11.04 -2.01
C SER A 24 -3.06 -11.74 -2.98
N TYR A 25 -3.81 -11.00 -3.78
CA TYR A 25 -4.67 -11.57 -4.81
C TYR A 25 -3.89 -12.23 -5.93
N ILE A 26 -2.74 -11.67 -6.30
CA ILE A 26 -1.82 -12.26 -7.28
C ILE A 26 -1.26 -13.59 -6.75
N GLU A 27 -0.80 -13.60 -5.50
CA GLU A 27 -0.25 -14.81 -4.85
C GLU A 27 -1.31 -15.90 -4.68
N LEU A 28 -2.56 -15.53 -4.43
CA LEU A 28 -3.70 -16.46 -4.30
C LEU A 28 -4.35 -16.80 -5.64
N ASN A 29 -3.84 -16.29 -6.74
CA ASN A 29 -4.42 -16.45 -8.09
C ASN A 29 -5.92 -16.07 -8.16
N HIS A 30 -6.31 -15.02 -7.42
CA HIS A 30 -7.69 -14.57 -7.32
C HIS A 30 -8.13 -13.85 -8.62
N PRO A 31 -9.37 -14.02 -9.08
CA PRO A 31 -9.84 -13.42 -10.34
C PRO A 31 -9.66 -11.90 -10.45
N LEU A 32 -9.80 -11.16 -9.35
CA LEU A 32 -9.58 -9.71 -9.30
C LEU A 32 -8.15 -9.30 -9.63
N ALA A 33 -7.16 -10.20 -9.46
CA ALA A 33 -5.77 -9.91 -9.80
C ALA A 33 -5.54 -9.78 -11.31
N LYS A 34 -6.37 -10.41 -12.15
CA LYS A 34 -6.18 -10.45 -13.61
C LYS A 34 -6.16 -9.06 -14.26
N ASN A 35 -6.93 -8.12 -13.71
CA ASN A 35 -7.10 -6.78 -14.27
C ASN A 35 -6.46 -5.68 -13.38
N THR A 36 -5.76 -6.07 -12.31
CA THR A 36 -5.18 -5.11 -11.37
C THR A 36 -3.66 -5.13 -11.49
N PRO A 37 -3.03 -4.08 -12.03
CA PRO A 37 -1.58 -4.03 -12.18
C PRO A 37 -0.87 -4.18 -10.84
N ASN A 38 0.18 -4.99 -10.81
CA ASN A 38 1.06 -5.13 -9.65
C ASN A 38 1.82 -3.83 -9.40
N LEU A 39 1.65 -3.23 -8.24
CA LEU A 39 2.31 -1.97 -7.87
C LEU A 39 3.85 -2.10 -7.84
N PHE A 40 4.40 -3.27 -7.54
CA PHE A 40 5.84 -3.51 -7.58
C PHE A 40 6.45 -3.32 -8.98
N HIS A 41 5.64 -3.44 -10.02
CA HIS A 41 6.06 -3.31 -11.41
C HIS A 41 5.63 -1.98 -12.05
N HIS A 42 4.95 -1.11 -11.30
CA HIS A 42 4.53 0.20 -11.81
C HIS A 42 5.74 1.11 -12.05
N ASP A 43 5.82 1.74 -13.22
CA ASP A 43 7.01 2.51 -13.63
C ASP A 43 7.34 3.65 -12.67
N THR A 44 6.33 4.40 -12.19
CA THR A 44 6.53 5.44 -11.18
C THR A 44 7.19 4.89 -9.92
N ILE A 45 6.71 3.74 -9.42
CA ILE A 45 7.25 3.13 -8.20
C ILE A 45 8.69 2.64 -8.42
N LYS A 46 8.95 2.00 -9.58
CA LYS A 46 10.31 1.56 -9.96
C LYS A 46 11.26 2.75 -10.07
N GLN A 47 10.83 3.84 -10.70
CA GLN A 47 11.67 5.02 -10.86
C GLN A 47 12.06 5.62 -9.50
N ILE A 48 11.11 5.77 -8.59
CA ILE A 48 11.36 6.26 -7.23
C ILE A 48 12.30 5.29 -6.49
N ALA A 49 12.05 3.99 -6.57
CA ALA A 49 12.89 2.96 -5.95
C ALA A 49 14.35 3.04 -6.44
N ASN A 50 14.53 3.18 -7.75
CA ASN A 50 15.86 3.33 -8.37
C ASN A 50 16.56 4.61 -7.92
N ASN A 51 15.86 5.74 -7.86
CA ASN A 51 16.43 7.03 -7.43
C ASN A 51 16.97 6.97 -5.99
N HIS A 52 16.31 6.20 -5.13
CA HIS A 52 16.69 6.03 -3.72
C HIS A 52 17.52 4.77 -3.46
N ASN A 53 17.78 3.95 -4.48
CA ASN A 53 18.48 2.67 -4.35
C ASN A 53 17.84 1.74 -3.30
N VAL A 54 16.51 1.63 -3.34
CA VAL A 54 15.70 0.79 -2.44
C VAL A 54 14.77 -0.13 -3.23
N ALA A 55 14.15 -1.11 -2.55
CA ALA A 55 13.14 -1.96 -3.18
C ALA A 55 11.81 -1.21 -3.38
N THR A 56 11.05 -1.58 -4.41
CA THR A 56 9.71 -1.01 -4.66
C THR A 56 8.74 -1.20 -3.49
N SER A 57 8.88 -2.31 -2.74
CA SER A 57 8.13 -2.53 -1.51
C SER A 57 8.41 -1.48 -0.44
N GLN A 58 9.66 -1.03 -0.31
CA GLN A 58 10.05 0.01 0.64
C GLN A 58 9.43 1.36 0.27
N VAL A 59 9.37 1.70 -1.02
CA VAL A 59 8.68 2.91 -1.49
C VAL A 59 7.21 2.92 -1.09
N LEU A 60 6.50 1.80 -1.30
CA LEU A 60 5.08 1.67 -0.96
C LEU A 60 4.83 1.77 0.55
N LEU A 61 5.66 1.12 1.36
CA LEU A 61 5.55 1.20 2.83
C LEU A 61 5.85 2.61 3.32
N ARG A 62 6.90 3.23 2.80
CA ARG A 62 7.29 4.58 3.21
C ARG A 62 6.25 5.63 2.84
N TRP A 63 5.60 5.48 1.69
CA TRP A 63 4.48 6.36 1.32
C TRP A 63 3.37 6.36 2.37
N ALA A 64 3.07 5.23 2.98
CA ALA A 64 2.09 5.14 4.06
C ALA A 64 2.63 5.74 5.37
N THR A 65 3.83 5.30 5.81
CA THR A 65 4.39 5.73 7.12
C THR A 65 4.70 7.23 7.13
N GLN A 66 5.21 7.79 6.03
CA GLN A 66 5.51 9.22 5.94
C GLN A 66 4.25 10.09 5.96
N ARG A 67 3.08 9.51 5.68
CA ARG A 67 1.77 10.14 5.83
C ARG A 67 1.14 9.91 7.22
N GLY A 68 1.89 9.33 8.18
CA GLY A 68 1.42 9.04 9.53
C GLY A 68 0.46 7.85 9.62
N ILE A 69 0.53 6.92 8.67
CA ILE A 69 -0.28 5.70 8.64
C ILE A 69 0.61 4.54 9.11
N ALA A 70 0.22 3.83 10.15
CA ALA A 70 0.91 2.63 10.60
C ALA A 70 0.71 1.49 9.59
N ILE A 71 1.69 0.59 9.50
CA ILE A 71 1.69 -0.53 8.54
C ILE A 71 1.93 -1.86 9.25
N ILE A 72 1.40 -2.94 8.70
CA ILE A 72 1.54 -4.29 9.25
C ILE A 72 2.01 -5.29 8.16
N PRO A 73 3.16 -5.05 7.51
CA PRO A 73 3.64 -5.92 6.44
C PRO A 73 4.08 -7.27 6.96
N LYS A 74 3.60 -8.35 6.34
CA LYS A 74 4.02 -9.73 6.63
C LYS A 74 5.25 -10.09 5.80
N SER A 75 6.25 -10.72 6.41
CA SER A 75 7.33 -11.40 5.70
C SER A 75 7.82 -12.62 6.48
N SER A 76 8.29 -13.64 5.76
CA SER A 76 9.02 -14.79 6.30
C SER A 76 10.54 -14.69 6.13
N LYS A 77 11.03 -13.64 5.44
CA LYS A 77 12.46 -13.41 5.18
C LYS A 77 12.99 -12.38 6.17
N LYS A 78 14.04 -12.74 6.90
CA LYS A 78 14.66 -11.91 7.93
C LYS A 78 15.10 -10.54 7.39
N GLU A 79 15.73 -10.52 6.22
CA GLU A 79 16.22 -9.30 5.58
C GLU A 79 15.07 -8.32 5.30
N ARG A 80 13.94 -8.84 4.78
CA ARG A 80 12.74 -8.03 4.53
C ARG A 80 12.10 -7.51 5.82
N LEU A 81 12.13 -8.28 6.91
CA LEU A 81 11.64 -7.81 8.22
C LEU A 81 12.48 -6.65 8.73
N GLN A 82 13.81 -6.74 8.60
CA GLN A 82 14.72 -5.65 8.95
C GLN A 82 14.48 -4.42 8.08
N ASP A 83 14.36 -4.59 6.77
CA ASP A 83 14.09 -3.48 5.85
C ASP A 83 12.76 -2.80 6.15
N ASN A 84 11.71 -3.56 6.45
CA ASN A 84 10.41 -3.01 6.82
C ASN A 84 10.46 -2.23 8.14
N LEU A 85 11.22 -2.72 9.13
CA LEU A 85 11.39 -2.06 10.42
C LEU A 85 12.15 -0.75 10.31
N MET A 86 13.20 -0.73 9.48
CA MET A 86 14.11 0.41 9.33
C MET A 86 13.67 1.42 8.27
N ILE A 87 12.45 1.28 7.73
CA ILE A 87 12.02 2.06 6.56
C ILE A 87 12.05 3.57 6.80
N ASP A 88 11.67 4.01 7.98
CA ASP A 88 11.60 5.42 8.34
C ASP A 88 12.98 6.07 8.46
N GLU A 89 14.00 5.29 8.82
CA GLU A 89 15.40 5.75 8.92
C GLU A 89 16.09 5.72 7.56
N LYS A 90 15.76 4.75 6.71
CA LYS A 90 16.46 4.51 5.44
C LYS A 90 15.94 5.33 4.27
N LEU A 91 14.69 5.75 4.30
CA LEU A 91 14.03 6.38 3.15
C LEU A 91 13.21 7.60 3.56
N THR A 92 13.42 8.71 2.87
CA THR A 92 12.54 9.87 2.91
C THR A 92 12.11 10.21 1.49
N LEU A 93 10.81 10.13 1.22
CA LEU A 93 10.23 10.52 -0.06
C LEU A 93 10.05 12.02 -0.13
N THR A 94 10.37 12.62 -1.27
CA THR A 94 10.09 14.02 -1.52
C THR A 94 8.58 14.27 -1.68
N HIS A 95 8.14 15.51 -1.51
CA HIS A 95 6.73 15.87 -1.71
C HIS A 95 6.23 15.50 -3.12
N LYS A 96 7.05 15.69 -4.14
CA LYS A 96 6.73 15.32 -5.53
C LYS A 96 6.53 13.81 -5.71
N GLU A 97 7.33 12.99 -5.02
CA GLU A 97 7.20 11.52 -5.05
C GLU A 97 5.94 11.07 -4.31
N LEU A 98 5.63 11.67 -3.15
CA LEU A 98 4.38 11.39 -2.43
C LEU A 98 3.16 11.71 -3.30
N GLU A 99 3.15 12.86 -3.98
CA GLU A 99 2.09 13.23 -4.91
C GLU A 99 2.00 12.29 -6.12
N ALA A 100 3.16 11.91 -6.68
CA ALA A 100 3.20 11.01 -7.83
C ALA A 100 2.59 9.65 -7.50
N ILE A 101 2.84 9.13 -6.29
CA ILE A 101 2.23 7.88 -5.81
C ILE A 101 0.72 8.08 -5.57
N SER A 102 0.32 9.18 -4.94
CA SER A 102 -1.11 9.49 -4.69
C SER A 102 -1.93 9.57 -5.99
N LYS A 103 -1.35 10.07 -7.07
CA LYS A 103 -1.98 10.13 -8.41
C LYS A 103 -2.23 8.75 -9.03
N LEU A 104 -1.65 7.69 -8.49
CA LEU A 104 -1.92 6.32 -8.94
C LEU A 104 -3.24 5.77 -8.41
N ASN A 105 -3.95 6.52 -7.57
CA ASN A 105 -5.24 6.13 -7.01
C ASN A 105 -6.26 5.85 -8.13
N LYS A 106 -6.87 4.69 -8.09
CA LYS A 106 -7.90 4.25 -9.03
C LYS A 106 -9.28 4.11 -8.37
N ASN A 107 -9.41 4.52 -7.11
CA ASN A 107 -10.62 4.28 -6.29
C ASN A 107 -11.07 2.81 -6.31
N LEU A 108 -10.12 1.90 -6.40
CA LEU A 108 -10.35 0.46 -6.44
C LEU A 108 -10.26 -0.10 -5.02
N ARG A 109 -11.33 -0.75 -4.57
CA ARG A 109 -11.36 -1.50 -3.32
C ARG A 109 -10.86 -2.93 -3.58
N LEU A 110 -9.77 -3.32 -2.94
CA LEU A 110 -9.13 -4.62 -3.14
C LEU A 110 -9.58 -5.68 -2.13
N ASN A 111 -9.93 -5.28 -0.91
CA ASN A 111 -10.42 -6.20 0.12
C ASN A 111 -11.88 -5.86 0.43
N ASP A 112 -12.76 -6.25 -0.48
CA ASP A 112 -14.20 -6.06 -0.30
C ASP A 112 -14.83 -7.37 0.17
N PRO A 113 -15.39 -7.44 1.39
CA PRO A 113 -16.10 -8.63 1.87
C PRO A 113 -17.33 -8.99 1.02
N TRP A 114 -17.87 -8.05 0.24
CA TRP A 114 -18.90 -8.32 -0.76
C TRP A 114 -18.51 -9.45 -1.71
N ASP A 115 -17.27 -9.42 -2.21
CA ASP A 115 -16.74 -10.43 -3.14
C ASP A 115 -16.58 -11.80 -2.48
N TRP A 116 -16.39 -11.83 -1.15
CA TRP A 116 -16.21 -13.09 -0.40
C TRP A 116 -17.52 -13.76 0.00
N LEU A 117 -18.60 -13.00 0.01
CA LEU A 117 -19.92 -13.42 0.49
C LEU A 117 -20.93 -13.53 -0.66
N ASP A 118 -20.48 -13.76 -1.88
CA ASP A 118 -21.29 -13.87 -3.10
C ASP A 118 -22.30 -12.73 -3.26
N GLY A 119 -21.92 -11.53 -2.86
CA GLY A 119 -22.77 -10.34 -2.96
C GLY A 119 -23.95 -10.29 -1.97
N LYS A 120 -23.91 -11.06 -0.88
CA LYS A 120 -25.05 -11.13 0.07
C LYS A 120 -25.10 -9.99 1.08
N PHE A 121 -23.94 -9.39 1.40
CA PHE A 121 -23.86 -8.36 2.44
C PHE A 121 -23.04 -7.16 1.97
N PRO A 122 -23.68 -6.05 1.57
CA PRO A 122 -22.98 -4.80 1.28
C PRO A 122 -22.46 -4.19 2.59
N ILE A 123 -21.18 -4.35 2.84
CA ILE A 123 -20.52 -3.76 4.03
C ILE A 123 -20.14 -2.30 3.74
N PHE A 124 -19.90 -2.00 2.48
CA PHE A 124 -19.57 -0.66 2.02
C PHE A 124 -20.64 -0.20 1.02
N ALA A 125 -21.35 0.84 1.39
CA ALA A 125 -22.34 1.48 0.52
C ALA A 125 -21.64 2.42 -0.47
#